data_37f21a4bc31d72698d6d4851ef20b9f7
#
_entry.id   37f21a4bc31d72698d6d4851ef20b9f7
#
_cell.length_a   1.000
_cell.length_b   1.000
_cell.length_c   1.000
_cell.angle_alpha   90.00
_cell.angle_beta   90.00
_cell.angle_gamma   90.00
#
_symmetry.space_group_name_H-M   'P 1'
#
loop_
_entity.id
_entity.type
_entity.pdbx_description
1 polymer ?
#
loop_
_entity_poly.entity_id
_entity_poly.type
_entity_poly.pdbx_seq_one_letter_code
_entity_poly.pdbx_strand_id
1 'polypeptide(L)'
;MKNFIPFLLLCLGLLAACGEDPKTPEELALEKLSGDLGTNYTLGTTGYVKRSQVDETRFYPGFTFRIDGTNKSYTTTGAADLFESSGNWEFVGTNFDKIRLTGSKPASQVDISFTKNGQDLILVFSVPTPPGGRVAALTGSYEIKLTGG
;
A
#
# COMPACT_ATOMS: atom_id res chain seq x y z
N MET A 1 63.92 18.79 39.90
CA MET A 1 62.53 19.21 40.06
C MET A 1 61.91 19.17 38.67
N LYS A 2 61.26 18.04 38.33
CA LYS A 2 60.77 17.78 36.97
C LYS A 2 59.24 17.77 37.02
N ASN A 3 58.68 18.80 36.40
CA ASN A 3 57.23 18.91 36.27
C ASN A 3 56.74 17.91 35.21
N PHE A 4 56.14 16.85 35.69
CA PHE A 4 55.33 15.97 34.83
C PHE A 4 53.96 16.54 34.70
N ILE A 5 53.67 17.14 33.58
CA ILE A 5 52.30 17.46 33.16
C ILE A 5 51.72 16.17 32.60
N PRO A 6 50.68 15.59 33.21
CA PRO A 6 49.98 14.48 32.57
C PRO A 6 49.20 15.08 31.40
N PHE A 7 49.60 14.72 30.22
CA PHE A 7 48.88 14.96 28.98
C PHE A 7 47.60 14.10 29.05
N LEU A 8 46.57 14.70 29.64
CA LEU A 8 45.22 14.14 29.65
C LEU A 8 44.74 14.19 28.20
N LEU A 9 44.94 13.08 27.53
CA LEU A 9 44.46 12.85 26.18
C LEU A 9 42.95 12.87 26.25
N LEU A 10 42.38 14.03 25.93
CA LEU A 10 40.96 14.21 25.73
C LEU A 10 40.56 13.43 24.47
N CYS A 11 40.38 12.13 24.61
CA CYS A 11 39.64 11.33 23.63
C CYS A 11 38.19 11.76 23.69
N LEU A 12 37.88 12.93 23.15
CA LEU A 12 36.54 13.23 22.72
C LEU A 12 36.27 12.26 21.56
N GLY A 13 35.79 11.06 21.93
CA GLY A 13 35.13 10.19 20.99
C GLY A 13 34.00 10.97 20.34
N LEU A 14 34.24 11.37 19.11
CA LEU A 14 33.20 11.70 18.17
C LEU A 14 32.35 10.44 18.04
N LEU A 15 31.39 10.28 18.94
CA LEU A 15 30.21 9.48 18.69
C LEU A 15 29.52 10.20 17.53
N ALA A 16 29.96 9.86 16.31
CA ALA A 16 29.13 10.02 15.15
C ALA A 16 27.88 9.18 15.46
N ALA A 17 26.90 9.84 16.07
CA ALA A 17 25.55 9.35 16.05
C ALA A 17 25.21 9.26 14.56
N CYS A 18 25.31 8.08 13.99
CA CYS A 18 24.56 7.73 12.80
C CYS A 18 23.08 7.81 13.19
N GLY A 19 22.56 9.02 13.29
CA GLY A 19 21.13 9.24 13.26
C GLY A 19 20.72 8.89 11.86
N GLU A 20 19.90 7.83 11.72
CA GLU A 20 19.20 7.62 10.47
C GLU A 20 18.46 8.92 10.15
N ASP A 21 18.60 9.39 8.92
CA ASP A 21 17.86 10.57 8.48
C ASP A 21 16.37 10.32 8.68
N PRO A 22 15.61 11.33 9.14
CA PRO A 22 14.16 11.14 9.33
C PRO A 22 13.51 10.71 8.01
N LYS A 23 12.76 9.62 8.06
CA LYS A 23 12.03 9.08 6.88
C LYS A 23 11.14 10.15 6.28
N THR A 24 11.13 10.23 4.98
CA THR A 24 10.24 11.12 4.23
C THR A 24 8.78 10.65 4.37
N PRO A 25 7.78 11.53 4.14
CA PRO A 25 6.37 11.13 4.14
C PRO A 25 6.07 9.98 3.17
N GLU A 26 6.75 9.94 2.02
CA GLU A 26 6.61 8.85 1.05
C GLU A 26 7.15 7.53 1.62
N GLU A 27 8.33 7.53 2.22
CA GLU A 27 8.92 6.34 2.84
C GLU A 27 8.07 5.79 3.97
N LEU A 28 7.49 6.67 4.80
CA LEU A 28 6.55 6.25 5.84
C LEU A 28 5.27 5.63 5.27
N ALA A 29 4.74 6.21 4.20
CA ALA A 29 3.56 5.67 3.53
C ALA A 29 3.86 4.33 2.86
N LEU A 30 5.05 4.19 2.27
CA LEU A 30 5.54 2.97 1.65
C LEU A 30 5.67 1.84 2.68
N GLU A 31 6.37 2.10 3.77
CA GLU A 31 6.53 1.14 4.88
C GLU A 31 5.18 0.71 5.45
N LYS A 32 4.28 1.68 5.64
CA LYS A 32 2.93 1.42 6.13
C LYS A 32 2.13 0.52 5.18
N LEU A 33 2.25 0.70 3.86
CA LEU A 33 1.47 -0.02 2.87
C LEU A 33 2.04 -1.40 2.55
N SER A 34 3.35 -1.52 2.36
CA SER A 34 3.99 -2.72 1.84
C SER A 34 4.95 -3.40 2.83
N GLY A 35 5.36 -2.72 3.91
CA GLY A 35 6.46 -3.20 4.75
C GLY A 35 7.78 -3.32 3.96
N ASP A 36 8.79 -3.94 4.55
CA ASP A 36 10.14 -4.03 3.96
C ASP A 36 10.23 -5.04 2.80
N LEU A 37 9.42 -6.10 2.83
CA LEU A 37 9.50 -7.23 1.87
C LEU A 37 8.25 -7.38 0.99
N GLY A 38 7.36 -6.40 1.06
CA GLY A 38 6.04 -6.51 0.46
C GLY A 38 5.06 -7.30 1.33
N THR A 39 3.80 -6.88 1.35
CA THR A 39 2.75 -7.50 2.16
C THR A 39 1.74 -8.21 1.27
N ASN A 40 1.38 -9.42 1.67
CA ASN A 40 0.29 -10.16 1.06
C ASN A 40 -0.98 -9.96 1.88
N TYR A 41 -1.98 -9.36 1.28
CA TYR A 41 -3.28 -9.12 1.89
C TYR A 41 -4.30 -10.11 1.34
N THR A 42 -5.14 -10.67 2.21
CA THR A 42 -6.18 -11.64 1.86
C THR A 42 -7.52 -11.22 2.43
N LEU A 43 -8.62 -11.72 1.87
CA LEU A 43 -9.94 -11.53 2.50
C LEU A 43 -10.00 -12.17 3.89
N GLY A 44 -9.32 -13.30 4.10
CA GLY A 44 -9.37 -14.02 5.37
C GLY A 44 -10.82 -14.29 5.81
N THR A 45 -11.04 -14.27 7.13
CA THR A 45 -12.38 -14.48 7.72
C THR A 45 -13.13 -13.18 8.01
N THR A 46 -12.45 -12.06 8.03
CA THR A 46 -13.02 -10.73 8.39
C THR A 46 -12.98 -9.71 7.25
N GLY A 47 -12.36 -10.09 6.13
CA GLY A 47 -12.34 -9.26 4.93
C GLY A 47 -13.67 -9.26 4.20
N TYR A 48 -13.87 -8.26 3.37
CA TYR A 48 -15.07 -8.14 2.55
C TYR A 48 -14.80 -7.36 1.27
N VAL A 49 -15.65 -7.56 0.29
CA VAL A 49 -15.78 -6.71 -0.89
C VAL A 49 -17.21 -6.17 -0.93
N LYS A 50 -17.36 -4.86 -0.81
CA LYS A 50 -18.65 -4.18 -0.98
C LYS A 50 -18.62 -3.34 -2.25
N ARG A 51 -19.71 -3.37 -3.00
CA ARG A 51 -19.94 -2.48 -4.13
C ARG A 51 -21.24 -1.71 -3.92
N SER A 52 -21.16 -0.38 -3.89
CA SER A 52 -22.29 0.50 -3.62
C SER A 52 -23.06 0.08 -2.33
N GLN A 53 -22.29 -0.25 -1.28
CA GLN A 53 -22.76 -0.73 0.04
C GLN A 53 -23.35 -2.15 0.06
N VAL A 54 -23.42 -2.85 -1.07
CA VAL A 54 -23.88 -4.25 -1.16
C VAL A 54 -22.68 -5.17 -0.98
N ASP A 55 -22.79 -6.17 -0.11
CA ASP A 55 -21.76 -7.20 0.08
C ASP A 55 -21.69 -8.12 -1.13
N GLU A 56 -20.58 -8.12 -1.80
CA GLU A 56 -20.26 -8.96 -2.96
C GLU A 56 -19.11 -9.93 -2.69
N THR A 57 -18.67 -10.10 -1.46
CA THR A 57 -17.51 -10.93 -1.06
C THR A 57 -17.53 -12.32 -1.68
N ARG A 58 -18.71 -12.93 -1.83
CA ARG A 58 -18.90 -14.24 -2.43
C ARG A 58 -18.43 -14.37 -3.88
N PHE A 59 -18.34 -13.24 -4.60
CA PHE A 59 -17.89 -13.20 -6.00
C PHE A 59 -16.37 -13.09 -6.14
N TYR A 60 -15.66 -12.95 -5.02
CA TYR A 60 -14.21 -12.80 -4.96
C TYR A 60 -13.53 -13.90 -4.14
N PRO A 61 -13.80 -15.18 -4.43
CA PRO A 61 -13.25 -16.28 -3.64
C PRO A 61 -11.73 -16.31 -3.74
N GLY A 62 -11.06 -16.38 -2.59
CA GLY A 62 -9.58 -16.41 -2.54
C GLY A 62 -8.90 -15.14 -3.01
N PHE A 63 -9.59 -14.00 -2.95
CA PHE A 63 -8.98 -12.74 -3.32
C PHE A 63 -7.75 -12.44 -2.46
N THR A 64 -6.63 -12.23 -3.15
CA THR A 64 -5.38 -11.76 -2.55
C THR A 64 -4.90 -10.52 -3.29
N PHE A 65 -4.26 -9.64 -2.57
CA PHE A 65 -3.60 -8.44 -3.09
C PHE A 65 -2.22 -8.35 -2.44
N ARG A 66 -1.17 -8.64 -3.20
CA ARG A 66 0.20 -8.45 -2.77
C ARG A 66 0.72 -7.13 -3.32
N ILE A 67 1.31 -6.33 -2.46
CA ILE A 67 1.93 -5.06 -2.84
C ILE A 67 3.39 -5.06 -2.39
N ASP A 68 4.28 -4.72 -3.31
CA ASP A 68 5.73 -4.62 -3.10
C ASP A 68 6.13 -3.15 -3.27
N GLY A 69 6.64 -2.56 -2.20
CA GLY A 69 7.07 -1.16 -2.19
C GLY A 69 8.43 -0.94 -2.83
N THR A 70 9.32 -1.91 -2.74
CA THR A 70 10.69 -1.80 -3.29
C THR A 70 10.66 -1.75 -4.82
N ASN A 71 9.86 -2.64 -5.43
CA ASN A 71 9.76 -2.75 -6.88
C ASN A 71 8.57 -1.96 -7.44
N LYS A 72 7.76 -1.32 -6.60
CA LYS A 72 6.51 -0.64 -6.99
C LYS A 72 5.62 -1.57 -7.84
N SER A 73 5.54 -2.84 -7.47
CA SER A 73 4.76 -3.86 -8.17
C SER A 73 3.64 -4.43 -7.31
N TYR A 74 2.62 -4.99 -7.96
CA TYR A 74 1.54 -5.69 -7.29
C TYR A 74 1.17 -6.99 -8.02
N THR A 75 0.58 -7.92 -7.29
CA THR A 75 -0.07 -9.11 -7.85
C THR A 75 -1.42 -9.35 -7.16
N THR A 76 -2.37 -9.89 -7.91
CA THR A 76 -3.69 -10.25 -7.38
C THR A 76 -4.12 -11.65 -7.82
N THR A 77 -4.96 -12.28 -7.01
CA THR A 77 -5.71 -13.49 -7.38
C THR A 77 -7.16 -13.34 -6.94
N GLY A 78 -8.06 -14.08 -7.55
CA GLY A 78 -9.47 -14.12 -7.15
C GLY A 78 -10.30 -12.86 -7.47
N ALA A 79 -9.77 -11.94 -8.27
CA ALA A 79 -10.45 -10.68 -8.65
C ALA A 79 -10.17 -10.26 -10.10
N ALA A 80 -10.04 -11.24 -11.01
CA ALA A 80 -9.58 -11.04 -12.39
C ALA A 80 -10.47 -10.12 -13.25
N ASP A 81 -11.71 -9.90 -12.88
CA ASP A 81 -12.59 -8.97 -13.61
C ASP A 81 -12.33 -7.51 -13.19
N LEU A 82 -11.89 -7.27 -11.95
CA LEU A 82 -11.72 -5.97 -11.37
C LEU A 82 -10.26 -5.49 -11.40
N PHE A 83 -9.30 -6.41 -11.18
CA PHE A 83 -7.87 -6.15 -11.13
C PHE A 83 -7.11 -6.97 -12.18
N GLU A 84 -5.98 -6.45 -12.67
CA GLU A 84 -5.00 -7.28 -13.38
C GLU A 84 -4.36 -8.28 -12.40
N SER A 85 -3.90 -9.41 -12.92
CA SER A 85 -3.18 -10.41 -12.10
C SER A 85 -1.84 -9.90 -11.58
N SER A 86 -1.24 -8.95 -12.28
CA SER A 86 0.01 -8.29 -11.87
C SER A 86 0.19 -6.97 -12.62
N GLY A 87 1.03 -6.10 -12.06
CA GLY A 87 1.39 -4.83 -12.67
C GLY A 87 2.26 -3.99 -11.75
N ASN A 88 2.44 -2.74 -12.11
CA ASN A 88 3.12 -1.76 -11.29
C ASN A 88 2.09 -0.83 -10.63
N TRP A 89 2.54 -0.12 -9.61
CA TRP A 89 1.73 0.89 -8.96
C TRP A 89 2.58 2.12 -8.63
N GLU A 90 1.92 3.25 -8.44
CA GLU A 90 2.53 4.50 -8.01
C GLU A 90 1.63 5.22 -7.01
N PHE A 91 2.21 6.07 -6.18
CA PHE A 91 1.41 6.98 -5.38
C PHE A 91 0.80 8.08 -6.23
N VAL A 92 -0.39 8.53 -5.85
CA VAL A 92 -1.09 9.65 -6.49
C VAL A 92 -1.15 10.84 -5.52
N GLY A 93 -0.68 11.99 -6.00
CA GLY A 93 -0.64 13.21 -5.20
C GLY A 93 0.50 13.21 -4.17
N THR A 94 0.48 14.22 -3.30
CA THR A 94 1.54 14.47 -2.31
C THR A 94 1.21 13.98 -0.90
N ASN A 95 -0.01 13.48 -0.67
CA ASN A 95 -0.45 12.97 0.62
C ASN A 95 -0.11 11.48 0.82
N PHE A 96 0.29 10.78 -0.26
CA PHE A 96 0.64 9.36 -0.24
C PHE A 96 -0.45 8.45 0.36
N ASP A 97 -1.72 8.83 0.22
CA ASP A 97 -2.91 8.12 0.69
C ASP A 97 -3.69 7.43 -0.44
N LYS A 98 -3.20 7.57 -1.67
CA LYS A 98 -3.77 6.97 -2.88
C LYS A 98 -2.71 6.31 -3.72
N ILE A 99 -3.11 5.25 -4.39
CA ILE A 99 -2.29 4.56 -5.40
C ILE A 99 -3.04 4.49 -6.72
N ARG A 100 -2.28 4.40 -7.80
CA ARG A 100 -2.77 4.04 -9.13
C ARG A 100 -2.07 2.78 -9.60
N LEU A 101 -2.83 1.84 -10.10
CA LEU A 101 -2.32 0.59 -10.66
C LEU A 101 -2.15 0.75 -12.17
N THR A 102 -1.19 0.03 -12.74
CA THR A 102 -1.07 -0.10 -14.20
C THR A 102 -1.95 -1.23 -14.69
N GLY A 103 -2.53 -1.08 -15.88
CA GLY A 103 -3.36 -2.10 -16.52
C GLY A 103 -4.59 -1.55 -17.22
N SER A 104 -5.43 -2.43 -17.71
CA SER A 104 -6.65 -2.13 -18.46
C SER A 104 -7.94 -2.43 -17.68
N LYS A 105 -7.83 -3.15 -16.58
CA LYS A 105 -8.97 -3.52 -15.73
C LYS A 105 -9.55 -2.31 -14.99
N PRO A 106 -10.82 -2.37 -14.57
CA PRO A 106 -11.51 -1.23 -13.97
C PRO A 106 -10.77 -0.55 -12.82
N ALA A 107 -10.15 -1.32 -11.91
CA ALA A 107 -9.40 -0.78 -10.77
C ALA A 107 -8.12 -0.04 -11.20
N SER A 108 -7.54 -0.36 -12.37
CA SER A 108 -6.35 0.32 -12.91
C SER A 108 -6.67 1.64 -13.62
N GLN A 109 -7.95 1.94 -13.84
CA GLN A 109 -8.39 3.17 -14.52
C GLN A 109 -8.73 4.30 -13.54
N VAL A 110 -8.62 4.05 -12.24
CA VAL A 110 -9.03 4.98 -11.18
C VAL A 110 -7.99 5.07 -10.07
N ASP A 111 -8.03 6.16 -9.31
CA ASP A 111 -7.24 6.28 -8.10
C ASP A 111 -7.88 5.46 -6.98
N ILE A 112 -7.07 4.70 -6.29
CA ILE A 112 -7.47 3.87 -5.17
C ILE A 112 -6.97 4.52 -3.89
N SER A 113 -7.88 5.03 -3.07
CA SER A 113 -7.54 5.44 -1.71
C SER A 113 -7.31 4.22 -0.83
N PHE A 114 -6.32 4.27 0.04
CA PHE A 114 -6.06 3.20 0.98
C PHE A 114 -5.95 3.69 2.42
N THR A 115 -6.38 2.85 3.34
CA THR A 115 -6.20 3.06 4.78
C THR A 115 -5.66 1.78 5.39
N LYS A 116 -4.60 1.90 6.18
CA LYS A 116 -3.98 0.79 6.90
C LYS A 116 -4.27 0.93 8.40
N ASN A 117 -4.96 -0.06 8.98
CA ASN A 117 -5.27 -0.14 10.40
C ASN A 117 -4.76 -1.47 10.97
N GLY A 118 -3.61 -1.44 11.67
CA GLY A 118 -2.96 -2.66 12.10
C GLY A 118 -2.61 -3.55 10.89
N GLN A 119 -3.15 -4.76 10.83
CA GLN A 119 -2.97 -5.67 9.68
C GLN A 119 -4.03 -5.47 8.58
N ASP A 120 -5.09 -4.72 8.84
CA ASP A 120 -6.14 -4.49 7.86
C ASP A 120 -5.74 -3.44 6.84
N LEU A 121 -5.97 -3.71 5.57
CA LEU A 121 -5.90 -2.78 4.46
C LEU A 121 -7.30 -2.55 3.90
N ILE A 122 -7.73 -1.31 3.87
CA ILE A 122 -9.01 -0.91 3.28
C ILE A 122 -8.70 -0.14 2.00
N LEU A 123 -9.24 -0.62 0.87
CA LEU A 123 -9.15 0.02 -0.44
C LEU A 123 -10.51 0.63 -0.79
N VAL A 124 -10.53 1.89 -1.23
CA VAL A 124 -11.75 2.59 -1.63
C VAL A 124 -11.54 3.25 -2.99
N PHE A 125 -12.41 2.95 -3.94
CA PHE A 125 -12.39 3.54 -5.28
C PHE A 125 -13.76 3.46 -5.94
N SER A 126 -13.94 4.19 -7.06
CA SER A 126 -15.19 4.16 -7.83
C SER A 126 -14.89 3.87 -9.29
N VAL A 127 -15.51 2.83 -9.83
CA VAL A 127 -15.50 2.50 -11.24
C VAL A 127 -16.62 3.28 -11.93
N PRO A 128 -16.29 4.20 -12.87
CA PRO A 128 -17.29 5.03 -13.53
C PRO A 128 -18.16 4.22 -14.49
N THR A 129 -19.35 4.72 -14.75
CA THR A 129 -20.20 4.20 -15.84
C THR A 129 -19.56 4.53 -17.18
N PRO A 130 -19.43 3.55 -18.09
CA PRO A 130 -18.91 3.81 -19.42
C PRO A 130 -19.74 4.84 -20.18
N PRO A 131 -19.13 5.63 -21.08
CA PRO A 131 -19.87 6.53 -21.97
C PRO A 131 -20.95 5.77 -22.76
N GLY A 132 -22.13 6.34 -22.91
CA GLY A 132 -23.23 5.75 -23.66
C GLY A 132 -24.29 5.03 -22.81
N GLY A 133 -24.25 5.17 -21.49
CA GLY A 133 -25.32 4.71 -20.59
C GLY A 133 -25.47 3.18 -20.43
N ARG A 134 -24.52 2.41 -20.97
CA ARG A 134 -24.45 0.97 -20.68
C ARG A 134 -23.86 0.81 -19.28
N VAL A 135 -24.68 0.28 -18.37
CA VAL A 135 -24.19 -0.07 -17.03
C VAL A 135 -23.20 -1.22 -17.21
N ALA A 136 -21.92 -0.95 -17.03
CA ALA A 136 -20.94 -2.02 -16.94
C ALA A 136 -21.24 -2.82 -15.65
N ALA A 137 -21.14 -4.14 -15.75
CA ALA A 137 -21.40 -5.05 -14.62
C ALA A 137 -20.56 -4.72 -13.36
N LEU A 138 -19.46 -3.99 -13.53
CA LEU A 138 -18.52 -3.63 -12.47
C LEU A 138 -18.57 -2.14 -12.06
N THR A 139 -19.51 -1.36 -12.60
CA THR A 139 -19.67 0.07 -12.20
C THR A 139 -20.11 0.18 -10.75
N GLY A 140 -19.57 1.17 -10.04
CA GLY A 140 -19.97 1.46 -8.67
C GLY A 140 -18.80 1.83 -7.76
N SER A 141 -19.13 2.22 -6.54
CA SER A 141 -18.14 2.50 -5.49
C SER A 141 -17.78 1.22 -4.76
N TYR A 142 -16.50 0.95 -4.69
CA TYR A 142 -15.96 -0.23 -4.01
C TYR A 142 -15.34 0.15 -2.67
N GLU A 143 -15.58 -0.69 -1.68
CA GLU A 143 -14.86 -0.73 -0.42
C GLU A 143 -14.42 -2.18 -0.19
N ILE A 144 -13.11 -2.40 -0.16
CA ILE A 144 -12.52 -3.73 -0.02
C ILE A 144 -11.67 -3.74 1.24
N LYS A 145 -11.98 -4.64 2.16
CA LYS A 145 -11.18 -4.88 3.36
C LYS A 145 -10.42 -6.18 3.22
N LEU A 146 -9.11 -6.11 3.37
CA LEU A 146 -8.19 -7.24 3.34
C LEU A 146 -7.37 -7.24 4.64
N THR A 147 -6.86 -8.41 5.03
CA THR A 147 -5.97 -8.56 6.19
C THR A 147 -4.61 -9.03 5.72
N GLY A 148 -3.55 -8.37 6.18
CA GLY A 148 -2.17 -8.74 5.91
C GLY A 148 -1.73 -9.94 6.74
N GLY A 149 -0.95 -10.83 6.12
CA GLY A 149 -0.32 -11.98 6.75
C GLY A 149 1.17 -11.78 6.93
#